data_5b7d81bc09068f8362d7bcf5b8cb37f3
#
_entry.id   5b7d81bc09068f8362d7bcf5b8cb37f3
#
_cell.length_a   1.000
_cell.length_b   1.000
_cell.length_c   1.000
_cell.angle_alpha   90.00
_cell.angle_beta   90.00
_cell.angle_gamma   90.00
#
_symmetry.space_group_name_H-M   'P 1'
#
loop_
_entity.id
_entity.type
_entity.pdbx_description
1 polymer ?
#
loop_
_entity_poly.entity_id
_entity_poly.type
_entity_poly.pdbx_seq_one_letter_code
_entity_poly.pdbx_strand_id
1 'polypeptide(L)'
;MSMRQPYTGQEVPLPEHIKTGKRRQSSIDKQKETRAMNVAIKNGVYEELRKQLAGGQTTYYSEFIEKYLKEAKKAPNSSAGKTVADIIFQQDILDKLDEQHQKEMANDLEFVQYKLFKQFFKEQREVLYEINHSKRILTCCSRRAGKTDLASGAINIAAMIPNTRIIYVNLTYTNALNQIFDNTVERSEKAGLVIANSSKSSGEIEWANGSSLRICGNSNNAEIDKLRGEKRVSLVIIDEFFHQRNMEYAINEVIGPLMLDIPNPTLLCLGTPPRIPKTYGERVWTTEKGWKKFHWTAEENPYIPNYDEFIEELCKNKGITRDAPFIQREYYGVIGAYDTEAQVMKDYKTYGAGEPLDFVPDRVDIGVDIGFEDNNSIIALAYNNEKARVIFERKFNRAAVSEIIKQIQEVYSDSKKFLIENNKNANINDVNIYCDMNNKELVYELYSVQKLPAFCCYKYNKAMAISQMAEFCRTGKLDIPEDGILADECDRTLYKRDDEDNILPEIDDELFHPDALMALLYACRQMWYNIGAPYGGESSEDWQ
;
A
#
# COMPACT_ATOMS: atom_id res chain seq x y z
N MET A 1 11.96 11.22 38.87
CA MET A 1 11.97 11.18 37.41
C MET A 1 11.83 12.60 36.91
N SER A 2 12.62 12.98 35.95
CA SER A 2 12.53 14.29 35.28
C SER A 2 12.16 14.07 33.81
N MET A 3 11.54 15.05 33.24
CA MET A 3 11.12 15.06 31.84
C MET A 3 11.93 16.13 31.07
N ARG A 4 12.44 15.80 29.92
CA ARG A 4 13.16 16.77 29.10
C ARG A 4 12.19 17.64 28.30
N GLN A 5 12.49 18.91 28.23
CA GLN A 5 11.81 19.84 27.33
C GLN A 5 12.14 19.50 25.88
N PRO A 6 11.13 19.45 24.99
CA PRO A 6 11.33 19.03 23.61
C PRO A 6 12.36 19.86 22.84
N TYR A 7 12.53 21.11 23.18
CA TYR A 7 13.36 22.05 22.42
C TYR A 7 14.68 22.43 23.07
N THR A 8 14.81 22.24 24.39
CA THR A 8 16.03 22.66 25.10
C THR A 8 16.90 21.51 25.54
N GLY A 9 16.36 20.31 25.58
CA GLY A 9 17.03 19.20 26.20
C GLY A 9 17.20 19.34 27.72
N GLN A 10 16.59 20.38 28.34
CA GLN A 10 16.59 20.55 29.79
C GLN A 10 15.61 19.61 30.47
N GLU A 11 15.94 19.15 31.62
CA GLU A 11 15.03 18.34 32.42
C GLU A 11 14.01 19.21 33.14
N VAL A 12 12.73 18.97 32.86
CA VAL A 12 11.63 19.60 33.58
C VAL A 12 11.22 18.67 34.71
N PRO A 13 11.22 19.14 35.96
CA PRO A 13 10.76 18.34 37.07
C PRO A 13 9.30 17.97 36.90
N LEU A 14 8.99 16.68 36.95
CA LEU A 14 7.61 16.22 36.98
C LEU A 14 6.93 16.65 38.29
N PRO A 15 5.65 17.04 38.23
CA PRO A 15 4.86 17.26 39.45
C PRO A 15 4.98 16.07 40.41
N GLU A 16 5.06 16.33 41.71
CA GLU A 16 5.34 15.29 42.71
C GLU A 16 4.40 14.11 42.67
N HIS A 17 3.13 14.34 42.38
CA HIS A 17 2.13 13.27 42.26
C HIS A 17 2.38 12.31 41.09
N ILE A 18 3.21 12.70 40.08
CA ILE A 18 3.63 11.84 38.98
C ILE A 18 4.91 11.07 39.34
N LYS A 19 5.79 11.67 40.18
CA LYS A 19 7.03 11.03 40.61
C LYS A 19 6.82 9.80 41.49
N THR A 20 5.69 9.70 42.18
CA THR A 20 5.46 8.66 43.17
C THR A 20 5.02 7.31 42.62
N GLY A 21 4.76 7.18 41.32
CA GLY A 21 4.39 5.92 40.67
C GLY A 21 3.12 5.24 41.21
N LYS A 22 2.36 5.90 42.08
CA LYS A 22 1.13 5.34 42.66
C LYS A 22 0.07 5.21 41.58
N ARG A 23 -0.35 3.99 41.29
CA ARG A 23 -1.53 3.73 40.45
C ARG A 23 -2.75 4.37 41.10
N ARG A 24 -3.35 5.33 40.40
CA ARG A 24 -4.59 5.93 40.88
C ARG A 24 -5.77 5.02 40.61
N GLN A 25 -6.68 4.98 41.54
CA GLN A 25 -7.81 4.05 41.55
C GLN A 25 -9.01 4.53 40.73
N SER A 26 -9.07 5.80 40.33
CA SER A 26 -10.21 6.31 39.59
C SER A 26 -9.86 6.90 38.21
N SER A 27 -10.73 6.70 37.22
CA SER A 27 -10.62 7.29 35.88
C SER A 27 -10.67 8.83 35.89
N ILE A 28 -11.37 9.41 36.89
CA ILE A 28 -11.52 10.87 37.03
C ILE A 28 -10.21 11.51 37.45
N ASP A 29 -9.46 10.86 38.38
CA ASP A 29 -8.18 11.37 38.80
C ASP A 29 -7.13 11.28 37.71
N LYS A 30 -7.16 10.21 36.88
CA LYS A 30 -6.32 10.05 35.72
C LYS A 30 -6.58 11.14 34.66
N GLN A 31 -7.85 11.49 34.44
CA GLN A 31 -8.22 12.59 33.52
C GLN A 31 -7.74 13.96 34.03
N LYS A 32 -7.83 14.21 35.33
CA LYS A 32 -7.32 15.46 35.96
C LYS A 32 -5.80 15.57 35.81
N GLU A 33 -5.09 14.47 36.01
CA GLU A 33 -3.64 14.40 35.81
C GLU A 33 -3.25 14.67 34.36
N THR A 34 -3.92 14.00 33.41
CA THR A 34 -3.68 14.20 31.99
C THR A 34 -3.91 15.66 31.59
N ARG A 35 -4.97 16.31 32.11
CA ARG A 35 -5.23 17.73 31.85
C ARG A 35 -4.15 18.64 32.43
N ALA A 36 -3.74 18.41 33.67
CA ALA A 36 -2.66 19.19 34.31
C ALA A 36 -1.35 19.03 33.55
N MET A 37 -1.03 17.81 33.11
CA MET A 37 0.15 17.51 32.31
C MET A 37 0.10 18.21 30.96
N ASN A 38 -1.03 18.17 30.26
CA ASN A 38 -1.22 18.85 28.98
C ASN A 38 -0.97 20.36 29.09
N VAL A 39 -1.46 20.98 30.15
CA VAL A 39 -1.24 22.42 30.40
C VAL A 39 0.22 22.71 30.67
N ALA A 40 0.87 21.88 31.49
CA ALA A 40 2.29 22.04 31.82
C ALA A 40 3.20 21.89 30.59
N ILE A 41 2.96 20.86 29.77
CA ILE A 41 3.72 20.63 28.54
C ILE A 41 3.48 21.77 27.54
N LYS A 42 2.22 22.12 27.29
CA LYS A 42 1.87 23.19 26.36
C LYS A 42 2.57 24.49 26.73
N ASN A 43 2.51 24.88 27.99
CA ASN A 43 3.15 26.10 28.47
C ASN A 43 4.68 25.98 28.40
N GLY A 44 5.23 24.85 28.80
CA GLY A 44 6.67 24.60 28.75
C GLY A 44 7.23 24.63 27.36
N VAL A 45 6.59 23.96 26.41
CA VAL A 45 7.02 23.96 24.99
C VAL A 45 6.99 25.37 24.40
N TYR A 46 5.91 26.11 24.62
CA TYR A 46 5.80 27.46 24.06
C TYR A 46 6.78 28.46 24.69
N GLU A 47 6.92 28.44 26.00
CA GLU A 47 7.86 29.34 26.67
C GLU A 47 9.31 29.03 26.34
N GLU A 48 9.66 27.76 26.19
CA GLU A 48 11.02 27.37 25.89
C GLU A 48 11.39 27.66 24.44
N LEU A 49 10.50 27.38 23.47
CA LEU A 49 10.69 27.78 22.08
C LEU A 49 10.90 29.31 21.98
N ARG A 50 10.05 30.06 22.68
CA ARG A 50 10.14 31.52 22.76
C ARG A 50 11.46 32.00 23.33
N LYS A 51 11.96 31.40 24.42
CA LYS A 51 13.25 31.76 25.03
C LYS A 51 14.41 31.51 24.10
N GLN A 52 14.42 30.38 23.39
CA GLN A 52 15.51 30.05 22.48
C GLN A 52 15.56 30.95 21.26
N LEU A 53 14.41 31.25 20.69
CA LEU A 53 14.30 32.07 19.50
C LEU A 53 14.36 33.56 19.80
N ALA A 54 14.02 34.00 21.02
CA ALA A 54 14.14 35.38 21.48
C ALA A 54 15.46 35.66 22.20
N GLY A 55 16.19 34.64 22.63
CA GLY A 55 17.48 34.78 23.31
C GLY A 55 18.64 35.23 22.41
N GLY A 56 18.45 35.18 21.10
CA GLY A 56 19.31 35.83 20.12
C GLY A 56 18.89 37.28 19.87
N GLN A 57 19.52 37.94 19.03
CA GLN A 57 19.26 39.36 18.70
C GLN A 57 18.33 39.51 17.50
N THR A 58 17.60 38.51 17.09
CA THR A 58 16.77 38.49 15.89
C THR A 58 15.34 38.95 16.18
N THR A 59 15.08 40.18 15.92
CA THR A 59 13.77 40.78 16.12
C THR A 59 12.71 40.21 15.18
N TYR A 60 13.01 40.01 13.91
CA TYR A 60 12.07 39.53 12.91
C TYR A 60 11.58 38.10 13.21
N TYR A 61 12.51 37.19 13.47
CA TYR A 61 12.17 35.79 13.74
C TYR A 61 11.44 35.65 15.07
N SER A 62 11.89 36.34 16.11
CA SER A 62 11.22 36.34 17.40
C SER A 62 9.79 36.86 17.34
N GLU A 63 9.56 37.96 16.61
CA GLU A 63 8.21 38.54 16.40
C GLU A 63 7.30 37.57 15.63
N PHE A 64 7.81 36.93 14.59
CA PHE A 64 7.08 35.95 13.81
C PHE A 64 6.67 34.76 14.68
N ILE A 65 7.60 34.18 15.42
CA ILE A 65 7.34 33.06 16.34
C ILE A 65 6.33 33.45 17.40
N GLU A 66 6.45 34.61 18.04
CA GLU A 66 5.50 35.05 19.06
C GLU A 66 4.07 35.15 18.53
N LYS A 67 3.90 35.65 17.31
CA LYS A 67 2.60 35.73 16.67
C LYS A 67 1.96 34.35 16.57
N TYR A 68 2.67 33.36 16.03
CA TYR A 68 2.14 32.01 15.83
C TYR A 68 1.98 31.25 17.13
N LEU A 69 2.86 31.40 18.09
CA LEU A 69 2.69 30.82 19.43
C LEU A 69 1.43 31.34 20.10
N LYS A 70 1.12 32.63 19.96
CA LYS A 70 -0.09 33.22 20.51
C LYS A 70 -1.34 32.69 19.87
N GLU A 71 -1.35 32.51 18.56
CA GLU A 71 -2.45 31.92 17.80
C GLU A 71 -2.63 30.43 18.13
N ALA A 72 -1.56 29.66 18.19
CA ALA A 72 -1.59 28.26 18.53
C ALA A 72 -2.15 27.99 19.93
N LYS A 73 -1.83 28.85 20.92
CA LYS A 73 -2.42 28.75 22.27
C LYS A 73 -3.94 28.94 22.28
N LYS A 74 -4.46 29.79 21.36
CA LYS A 74 -5.91 30.05 21.25
C LYS A 74 -6.67 28.90 20.57
N ALA A 75 -6.07 28.31 19.55
CA ALA A 75 -6.69 27.29 18.72
C ALA A 75 -5.69 26.20 18.30
N PRO A 76 -5.32 25.28 19.20
CA PRO A 76 -4.25 24.30 18.99
C PRO A 76 -4.47 23.36 17.80
N ASN A 77 -5.71 23.16 17.41
CA ASN A 77 -6.10 22.28 16.30
C ASN A 77 -6.35 23.01 14.97
N SER A 78 -6.06 24.31 14.92
CA SER A 78 -6.16 25.12 13.72
C SER A 78 -4.89 25.03 12.89
N SER A 79 -4.91 25.66 11.70
CA SER A 79 -3.69 25.87 10.91
C SER A 79 -2.59 26.60 11.70
N ALA A 80 -2.97 27.51 12.60
CA ALA A 80 -2.04 28.19 13.49
C ALA A 80 -1.35 27.23 14.47
N GLY A 81 -2.03 26.21 14.96
CA GLY A 81 -1.42 25.16 15.79
C GLY A 81 -0.35 24.36 15.03
N LYS A 82 -0.58 24.04 13.77
CA LYS A 82 0.41 23.42 12.88
C LYS A 82 1.59 24.38 12.60
N THR A 83 1.32 25.64 12.45
CA THR A 83 2.34 26.66 12.11
C THR A 83 3.46 26.74 13.16
N VAL A 84 3.22 26.30 14.39
CA VAL A 84 4.32 26.20 15.39
C VAL A 84 5.38 25.18 14.94
N ALA A 85 4.98 24.04 14.40
CA ALA A 85 5.92 23.09 13.83
C ALA A 85 6.46 23.57 12.47
N ASP A 86 5.64 24.28 11.67
CA ASP A 86 6.07 24.86 10.40
C ASP A 86 7.22 25.83 10.57
N ILE A 87 7.19 26.68 11.58
CA ILE A 87 8.25 27.66 11.86
C ILE A 87 9.60 26.97 12.06
N ILE A 88 9.60 25.77 12.62
CA ILE A 88 10.82 25.01 12.89
C ILE A 88 11.44 24.48 11.59
N PHE A 89 10.64 24.28 10.54
CA PHE A 89 11.05 23.62 9.30
C PHE A 89 10.89 24.49 8.04
N GLN A 90 10.38 25.72 8.15
CA GLN A 90 10.07 26.53 6.97
C GLN A 90 11.32 27.08 6.25
N GLN A 91 11.55 26.60 5.05
CA GLN A 91 12.56 27.11 4.14
C GLN A 91 12.21 28.53 3.64
N ASP A 92 10.93 28.79 3.37
CA ASP A 92 10.45 30.07 2.83
C ASP A 92 10.77 31.28 3.70
N ILE A 93 10.91 31.08 5.01
CA ILE A 93 11.28 32.13 5.94
C ILE A 93 12.77 32.44 5.79
N LEU A 94 13.59 31.41 5.65
CA LEU A 94 15.04 31.58 5.46
C LEU A 94 15.35 32.41 4.20
N ASP A 95 14.62 32.13 3.12
CA ASP A 95 14.83 32.82 1.83
C ASP A 95 14.45 34.30 1.88
N LYS A 96 13.65 34.72 2.86
CA LYS A 96 13.21 36.12 3.05
C LYS A 96 14.06 36.92 4.02
N LEU A 97 14.97 36.26 4.72
CA LEU A 97 15.84 36.88 5.70
C LEU A 97 17.16 37.32 5.07
N ASP A 98 17.80 38.30 5.69
CA ASP A 98 19.18 38.61 5.35
C ASP A 98 20.14 37.47 5.78
N GLU A 99 21.38 37.51 5.29
CA GLU A 99 22.37 36.47 5.54
C GLU A 99 22.65 36.23 7.03
N GLN A 100 22.55 37.25 7.86
CA GLN A 100 22.78 37.13 9.30
C GLN A 100 21.60 36.39 9.97
N HIS A 101 20.39 36.79 9.66
CA HIS A 101 19.17 36.13 10.17
C HIS A 101 19.06 34.70 9.69
N GLN A 102 19.45 34.41 8.44
CA GLN A 102 19.47 33.03 7.90
C GLN A 102 20.42 32.13 8.71
N LYS A 103 21.60 32.63 9.10
CA LYS A 103 22.53 31.88 9.94
C LYS A 103 21.97 31.58 11.33
N GLU A 104 21.34 32.56 11.95
CA GLU A 104 20.73 32.41 13.27
C GLU A 104 19.57 31.42 13.23
N MET A 105 18.68 31.53 12.26
CA MET A 105 17.60 30.55 12.06
C MET A 105 18.10 29.13 11.74
N ALA A 106 19.14 29.02 10.92
CA ALA A 106 19.74 27.73 10.62
C ALA A 106 20.29 27.04 11.89
N ASN A 107 20.92 27.83 12.76
CA ASN A 107 21.38 27.31 14.07
C ASN A 107 20.23 26.86 14.96
N ASP A 108 19.13 27.61 15.00
CA ASP A 108 17.96 27.25 15.81
C ASP A 108 17.26 25.98 15.25
N LEU A 109 17.11 25.88 13.93
CA LEU A 109 16.62 24.70 13.26
C LEU A 109 17.52 23.49 13.50
N GLU A 110 18.82 23.64 13.36
CA GLU A 110 19.79 22.59 13.63
C GLU A 110 19.74 22.16 15.09
N PHE A 111 19.60 23.11 16.01
CA PHE A 111 19.45 22.81 17.45
C PHE A 111 18.23 21.94 17.70
N VAL A 112 17.07 22.30 17.18
CA VAL A 112 15.84 21.50 17.37
C VAL A 112 16.00 20.12 16.74
N GLN A 113 16.44 20.04 15.50
CA GLN A 113 16.65 18.77 14.81
C GLN A 113 17.70 17.91 15.51
N TYR A 114 18.82 18.49 15.92
CA TYR A 114 19.88 17.76 16.61
C TYR A 114 19.46 17.27 17.97
N LYS A 115 18.75 18.07 18.74
CA LYS A 115 18.32 17.73 20.12
C LYS A 115 17.20 16.71 20.14
N LEU A 116 16.25 16.78 19.19
CA LEU A 116 15.06 15.94 19.16
C LEU A 116 15.20 14.79 18.17
N PHE A 117 15.78 15.06 17.02
CA PHE A 117 15.82 14.13 15.87
C PHE A 117 17.18 14.15 15.19
N LYS A 118 18.26 14.18 15.95
CA LYS A 118 19.64 14.29 15.43
C LYS A 118 20.06 13.19 14.45
N GLN A 119 19.39 12.03 14.48
CA GLN A 119 19.68 10.94 13.58
C GLN A 119 19.09 11.12 12.16
N PHE A 120 18.25 12.12 11.92
CA PHE A 120 17.73 12.35 10.58
C PHE A 120 18.79 12.97 9.67
N PHE A 121 18.99 12.34 8.52
CA PHE A 121 19.87 12.84 7.47
C PHE A 121 19.09 13.72 6.47
N LYS A 122 19.79 14.28 5.49
CA LYS A 122 19.30 15.34 4.61
C LYS A 122 17.95 14.98 3.96
N GLU A 123 17.85 13.81 3.33
CA GLU A 123 16.67 13.37 2.57
C GLU A 123 15.45 13.19 3.48
N GLN A 124 15.64 12.63 4.67
CA GLN A 124 14.58 12.54 5.67
C GLN A 124 14.14 13.93 6.17
N ARG A 125 15.06 14.86 6.37
CA ARG A 125 14.72 16.23 6.79
C ARG A 125 13.91 16.98 5.74
N GLU A 126 14.21 16.79 4.46
CA GLU A 126 13.44 17.37 3.36
C GLU A 126 12.00 16.90 3.37
N VAL A 127 11.74 15.61 3.63
CA VAL A 127 10.39 15.09 3.78
C VAL A 127 9.70 15.64 5.03
N LEU A 128 10.41 15.69 6.16
CA LEU A 128 9.87 16.24 7.41
C LEU A 128 9.47 17.72 7.27
N TYR A 129 10.24 18.49 6.52
CA TYR A 129 9.90 19.86 6.16
C TYR A 129 8.56 19.95 5.44
N GLU A 130 8.32 19.07 4.47
CA GLU A 130 7.10 19.09 3.65
C GLU A 130 5.84 18.65 4.38
N ILE A 131 5.93 17.98 5.55
CA ILE A 131 4.76 17.51 6.30
C ILE A 131 3.76 18.63 6.60
N ASN A 132 4.25 19.84 6.79
CA ASN A 132 3.39 21.00 7.08
C ASN A 132 3.13 21.90 5.86
N HIS A 133 3.84 21.68 4.75
CA HIS A 133 3.76 22.51 3.54
C HIS A 133 2.99 21.84 2.41
N SER A 134 2.97 20.51 2.39
CA SER A 134 2.35 19.74 1.33
C SER A 134 1.20 18.88 1.86
N LYS A 135 0.07 18.88 1.15
CA LYS A 135 -1.08 18.04 1.50
C LYS A 135 -0.84 16.56 1.21
N ARG A 136 -0.02 16.25 0.20
CA ARG A 136 0.26 14.90 -0.26
C ARG A 136 1.74 14.73 -0.54
N ILE A 137 2.35 13.82 0.17
CA ILE A 137 3.78 13.50 0.06
C ILE A 137 3.92 12.02 -0.26
N LEU A 138 4.74 11.69 -1.24
CA LEU A 138 5.01 10.32 -1.64
C LEU A 138 6.51 10.08 -1.71
N THR A 139 7.00 9.07 -1.00
CA THR A 139 8.38 8.62 -1.12
C THR A 139 8.45 7.26 -1.78
N CYS A 140 9.33 7.10 -2.74
CA CYS A 140 9.71 5.82 -3.31
C CYS A 140 11.19 5.60 -3.11
N CYS A 141 11.55 4.75 -2.17
CA CYS A 141 12.93 4.60 -1.70
C CYS A 141 13.33 3.13 -1.66
N SER A 142 14.61 2.87 -1.62
CA SER A 142 15.12 1.51 -1.46
C SER A 142 14.79 0.90 -0.09
N ARG A 143 15.03 -0.39 0.10
CA ARG A 143 15.11 -0.99 1.44
C ARG A 143 16.24 -0.35 2.23
N ARG A 144 16.10 -0.30 3.55
CA ARG A 144 17.07 0.30 4.49
C ARG A 144 17.35 1.80 4.29
N ALA A 145 16.59 2.47 3.45
CA ALA A 145 16.66 3.93 3.27
C ALA A 145 16.12 4.74 4.46
N GLY A 146 15.75 4.11 5.58
CA GLY A 146 15.31 4.80 6.81
C GLY A 146 13.87 5.30 6.79
N LYS A 147 12.97 4.69 6.00
CA LYS A 147 11.54 5.07 5.89
C LYS A 147 10.78 4.94 7.21
N THR A 148 10.97 3.86 7.94
CA THR A 148 10.28 3.61 9.22
C THR A 148 10.74 4.59 10.30
N ASP A 149 12.02 4.95 10.32
CA ASP A 149 12.53 6.00 11.18
C ASP A 149 11.90 7.35 10.86
N LEU A 150 11.80 7.68 9.58
CA LEU A 150 11.11 8.88 9.09
C LEU A 150 9.66 8.90 9.55
N ALA A 151 8.92 7.79 9.42
CA ALA A 151 7.53 7.68 9.87
C ALA A 151 7.41 7.96 11.38
N SER A 152 8.25 7.33 12.20
CA SER A 152 8.29 7.58 13.65
C SER A 152 8.64 9.03 13.97
N GLY A 153 9.58 9.63 13.23
CA GLY A 153 9.91 11.05 13.35
C GLY A 153 8.73 11.96 13.01
N ALA A 154 8.05 11.70 11.91
CA ALA A 154 6.87 12.44 11.48
C ALA A 154 5.74 12.39 12.52
N ILE A 155 5.50 11.22 13.10
CA ILE A 155 4.53 11.04 14.18
C ILE A 155 4.89 11.91 15.38
N ASN A 156 6.14 11.86 15.83
CA ASN A 156 6.56 12.62 17.01
C ASN A 156 6.57 14.13 16.79
N ILE A 157 6.96 14.59 15.58
CA ILE A 157 6.87 16.00 15.22
C ILE A 157 5.42 16.48 15.22
N ALA A 158 4.52 15.72 14.62
CA ALA A 158 3.10 16.03 14.64
C ALA A 158 2.52 16.01 16.07
N ALA A 159 2.94 15.06 16.90
CA ALA A 159 2.50 14.93 18.28
C ALA A 159 2.96 16.09 19.19
N MET A 160 3.98 16.86 18.80
CA MET A 160 4.37 18.09 19.52
C MET A 160 3.29 19.16 19.48
N ILE A 161 2.47 19.17 18.43
CA ILE A 161 1.33 20.09 18.30
C ILE A 161 0.18 19.54 19.16
N PRO A 162 -0.27 20.28 20.18
CA PRO A 162 -1.33 19.80 21.07
C PRO A 162 -2.62 19.42 20.33
N ASN A 163 -3.24 18.33 20.78
CA ASN A 163 -4.49 17.78 20.25
C ASN A 163 -4.44 17.35 18.78
N THR A 164 -3.27 16.96 18.28
CA THR A 164 -3.10 16.39 16.96
C THR A 164 -3.55 14.93 16.92
N ARG A 165 -4.30 14.54 15.91
CA ARG A 165 -4.66 13.14 15.67
C ARG A 165 -3.88 12.61 14.49
N ILE A 166 -3.21 11.48 14.71
CA ILE A 166 -2.31 10.85 13.76
C ILE A 166 -2.80 9.42 13.52
N ILE A 167 -2.79 9.00 12.26
CA ILE A 167 -3.07 7.62 11.86
C ILE A 167 -1.85 7.07 11.14
N TYR A 168 -1.44 5.85 11.51
CA TYR A 168 -0.42 5.09 10.79
C TYR A 168 -1.02 3.80 10.25
N VAL A 169 -0.85 3.56 8.95
CA VAL A 169 -1.40 2.40 8.22
C VAL A 169 -0.26 1.62 7.59
N ASN A 170 -0.30 0.29 7.71
CA ASN A 170 0.61 -0.61 7.00
C ASN A 170 -0.17 -1.81 6.42
N LEU A 171 0.47 -2.72 5.72
CA LEU A 171 -0.12 -3.90 5.06
C LEU A 171 -1.03 -4.71 5.99
N THR A 172 -0.55 -5.01 7.18
CA THR A 172 -1.31 -5.70 8.22
C THR A 172 -1.19 -4.97 9.56
N TYR A 173 -2.17 -5.15 10.43
CA TYR A 173 -2.11 -4.58 11.78
C TYR A 173 -0.89 -5.03 12.57
N THR A 174 -0.54 -6.31 12.48
CA THR A 174 0.64 -6.86 13.17
C THR A 174 1.94 -6.24 12.68
N ASN A 175 2.10 -6.09 11.37
CA ASN A 175 3.27 -5.42 10.79
C ASN A 175 3.34 -3.96 11.21
N ALA A 176 2.21 -3.24 11.12
CA ALA A 176 2.11 -1.85 11.55
C ALA A 176 2.57 -1.68 13.01
N LEU A 177 2.04 -2.52 13.89
CA LEU A 177 2.34 -2.47 15.30
C LEU A 177 3.82 -2.74 15.63
N ASN A 178 4.37 -3.79 15.03
CA ASN A 178 5.76 -4.19 15.27
C ASN A 178 6.78 -3.19 14.74
N GLN A 179 6.45 -2.51 13.64
CA GLN A 179 7.37 -1.57 13.01
C GLN A 179 7.40 -0.20 13.68
N ILE A 180 6.24 0.30 14.15
CA ILE A 180 6.15 1.71 14.54
C ILE A 180 5.93 1.96 16.03
N PHE A 181 5.26 1.05 16.75
CA PHE A 181 4.81 1.32 18.13
C PHE A 181 5.98 1.59 19.08
N ASP A 182 6.89 0.64 19.20
CA ASP A 182 8.01 0.74 20.14
C ASP A 182 8.97 1.88 19.75
N ASN A 183 9.24 2.06 18.47
CA ASN A 183 10.04 3.17 17.94
C ASN A 183 9.42 4.53 18.26
N THR A 184 8.10 4.65 18.19
CA THR A 184 7.40 5.89 18.51
C THR A 184 7.45 6.20 19.99
N VAL A 185 7.28 5.19 20.86
CA VAL A 185 7.38 5.32 22.30
C VAL A 185 8.79 5.77 22.71
N GLU A 186 9.81 5.05 22.25
CA GLU A 186 11.21 5.37 22.56
C GLU A 186 11.61 6.79 22.09
N ARG A 187 11.18 7.15 20.89
CA ARG A 187 11.44 8.48 20.33
C ARG A 187 10.71 9.58 21.08
N SER A 188 9.46 9.32 21.51
CA SER A 188 8.70 10.24 22.34
C SER A 188 9.43 10.52 23.67
N GLU A 189 9.94 9.47 24.30
CA GLU A 189 10.73 9.62 25.55
C GLU A 189 12.01 10.44 25.33
N LYS A 190 12.75 10.15 24.25
CA LYS A 190 13.97 10.91 23.88
C LYS A 190 13.69 12.38 23.55
N ALA A 191 12.54 12.65 22.96
CA ALA A 191 12.09 14.01 22.66
C ALA A 191 11.46 14.73 23.85
N GLY A 192 11.26 14.06 24.97
CA GLY A 192 10.61 14.62 26.16
C GLY A 192 9.08 14.76 26.02
N LEU A 193 8.47 14.08 25.05
CA LEU A 193 7.02 14.00 24.91
C LEU A 193 6.47 13.00 25.94
N VAL A 194 5.60 13.48 26.83
CA VAL A 194 5.03 12.64 27.88
C VAL A 194 3.87 11.82 27.34
N ILE A 195 4.02 10.51 27.39
CA ILE A 195 2.96 9.57 27.06
C ILE A 195 2.03 9.45 28.27
N ALA A 196 0.75 9.80 28.07
CA ALA A 196 -0.28 9.69 29.11
C ALA A 196 -0.87 8.29 29.16
N ASN A 197 -1.02 7.65 27.99
CA ASN A 197 -1.51 6.28 27.87
C ASN A 197 -0.92 5.64 26.61
N SER A 198 -0.63 4.35 26.69
CA SER A 198 -0.23 3.58 25.50
C SER A 198 -0.71 2.14 25.64
N SER A 199 -1.22 1.59 24.56
CA SER A 199 -1.72 0.22 24.53
C SER A 199 -1.27 -0.44 23.24
N LYS A 200 -0.32 -1.35 23.33
CA LYS A 200 0.18 -2.10 22.18
C LYS A 200 -0.89 -3.02 21.59
N SER A 201 -1.82 -3.53 22.43
CA SER A 201 -2.90 -4.40 21.95
C SER A 201 -3.96 -3.67 21.12
N SER A 202 -4.24 -2.40 21.43
CA SER A 202 -5.16 -1.57 20.62
C SER A 202 -4.44 -0.71 19.57
N GLY A 203 -3.09 -0.68 19.58
CA GLY A 203 -2.30 0.15 18.67
C GLY A 203 -2.50 1.65 18.88
N GLU A 204 -2.67 2.07 20.14
CA GLU A 204 -2.96 3.46 20.47
C GLU A 204 -1.92 4.05 21.40
N ILE A 205 -1.52 5.29 21.12
CA ILE A 205 -0.67 6.10 21.98
C ILE A 205 -1.34 7.46 22.19
N GLU A 206 -1.47 7.88 23.42
CA GLU A 206 -1.99 9.20 23.80
C GLU A 206 -0.91 9.97 24.55
N TRP A 207 -0.59 11.14 24.07
CA TRP A 207 0.34 12.04 24.73
C TRP A 207 -0.40 13.00 25.69
N ALA A 208 0.32 13.42 26.72
CA ALA A 208 -0.21 14.29 27.76
C ALA A 208 -0.71 15.67 27.24
N ASN A 209 -0.29 16.09 26.05
CA ASN A 209 -0.78 17.30 25.40
C ASN A 209 -2.10 17.09 24.62
N GLY A 210 -2.72 15.92 24.71
CA GLY A 210 -3.97 15.58 24.04
C GLY A 210 -3.81 15.08 22.58
N SER A 211 -2.58 14.94 22.11
CA SER A 211 -2.32 14.32 20.81
C SER A 211 -2.47 12.79 20.91
N SER A 212 -2.79 12.15 19.81
CA SER A 212 -2.97 10.69 19.77
C SER A 212 -2.50 10.10 18.45
N LEU A 213 -2.00 8.87 18.54
CA LEU A 213 -1.71 8.00 17.40
C LEU A 213 -2.66 6.81 17.43
N ARG A 214 -3.20 6.45 16.28
CA ARG A 214 -3.88 5.19 16.03
C ARG A 214 -3.18 4.41 14.93
N ILE A 215 -2.86 3.14 15.21
CA ILE A 215 -2.22 2.22 14.28
C ILE A 215 -3.29 1.31 13.67
N CYS A 216 -3.25 1.11 12.35
CA CYS A 216 -4.21 0.32 11.60
C CYS A 216 -3.49 -0.53 10.54
N GLY A 217 -4.07 -1.68 10.19
CA GLY A 217 -3.70 -2.45 9.01
C GLY A 217 -4.60 -2.11 7.83
N ASN A 218 -4.25 -2.63 6.67
CA ASN A 218 -5.05 -2.55 5.44
C ASN A 218 -4.99 -3.86 4.65
N SER A 219 -5.15 -4.98 5.35
CA SER A 219 -5.18 -6.31 4.72
C SER A 219 -6.43 -6.52 3.87
N ASN A 220 -7.53 -5.84 4.22
CA ASN A 220 -8.81 -5.85 3.49
C ASN A 220 -9.61 -4.56 3.76
N ASN A 221 -10.71 -4.35 3.01
CA ASN A 221 -11.55 -3.18 3.16
C ASN A 221 -12.17 -3.06 4.57
N ALA A 222 -12.55 -4.18 5.20
CA ALA A 222 -13.14 -4.16 6.54
C ALA A 222 -12.16 -3.68 7.62
N GLU A 223 -10.87 -3.89 7.42
CA GLU A 223 -9.84 -3.41 8.33
C GLU A 223 -9.66 -1.90 8.23
N ILE A 224 -9.51 -1.36 7.04
CA ILE A 224 -9.36 0.09 6.85
C ILE A 224 -10.65 0.85 7.17
N ASP A 225 -11.82 0.25 6.97
CA ASP A 225 -13.12 0.83 7.31
C ASP A 225 -13.29 1.11 8.82
N LYS A 226 -12.52 0.44 9.69
CA LYS A 226 -12.49 0.74 11.13
C LYS A 226 -12.04 2.17 11.44
N LEU A 227 -11.41 2.84 10.48
CA LEU A 227 -11.04 4.24 10.60
C LEU A 227 -12.21 5.19 10.33
N ARG A 228 -13.30 4.71 9.70
CA ARG A 228 -14.49 5.53 9.48
C ARG A 228 -15.05 6.02 10.83
N GLY A 229 -15.24 7.30 10.94
CA GLY A 229 -15.69 7.93 12.18
C GLY A 229 -14.58 8.59 13.00
N GLU A 230 -13.31 8.40 12.68
CA GLU A 230 -12.25 9.26 13.19
C GLU A 230 -12.48 10.70 12.73
N LYS A 231 -12.11 11.64 13.57
CA LYS A 231 -12.33 13.07 13.30
C LYS A 231 -11.07 13.87 13.55
N ARG A 232 -10.92 14.94 12.79
CA ARG A 232 -9.86 15.93 12.97
C ARG A 232 -8.45 15.30 12.80
N VAL A 233 -8.32 14.42 11.82
CA VAL A 233 -7.06 13.74 11.52
C VAL A 233 -6.12 14.71 10.82
N SER A 234 -4.99 14.97 11.44
CA SER A 234 -3.99 15.96 10.98
C SER A 234 -2.93 15.34 10.08
N LEU A 235 -2.56 14.11 10.37
CA LEU A 235 -1.53 13.39 9.64
C LEU A 235 -1.98 11.94 9.46
N VAL A 236 -1.96 11.49 8.23
CA VAL A 236 -2.07 10.06 7.91
C VAL A 236 -0.77 9.63 7.27
N ILE A 237 -0.18 8.56 7.80
CA ILE A 237 1.02 7.93 7.24
C ILE A 237 0.62 6.56 6.72
N ILE A 238 0.91 6.30 5.45
CA ILE A 238 0.72 4.98 4.84
C ILE A 238 2.09 4.44 4.50
N ASP A 239 2.49 3.39 5.20
CA ASP A 239 3.75 2.70 4.93
C ASP A 239 3.53 1.51 3.97
N GLU A 240 4.56 1.10 3.26
CA GLU A 240 4.52 0.10 2.19
C GLU A 240 3.46 0.40 1.10
N PHE A 241 3.31 1.68 0.76
CA PHE A 241 2.26 2.21 -0.10
C PHE A 241 2.12 1.51 -1.46
N PHE A 242 3.22 1.17 -2.10
CA PHE A 242 3.21 0.52 -3.41
C PHE A 242 2.80 -0.94 -3.39
N HIS A 243 2.83 -1.58 -2.21
CA HIS A 243 2.50 -2.98 -2.01
C HIS A 243 1.09 -3.21 -1.44
N GLN A 244 0.40 -2.15 -1.04
CA GLN A 244 -0.94 -2.26 -0.50
C GLN A 244 -1.97 -2.42 -1.61
N ARG A 245 -2.90 -3.38 -1.46
CA ARG A 245 -3.91 -3.70 -2.48
C ARG A 245 -4.93 -2.56 -2.60
N ASN A 246 -5.87 -2.43 -1.87
CA ASN A 246 -7.04 -1.55 -1.99
C ASN A 246 -6.76 -0.06 -1.75
N MET A 247 -5.57 0.45 -2.18
CA MET A 247 -5.14 1.82 -1.89
C MET A 247 -6.05 2.88 -2.49
N GLU A 248 -6.59 2.66 -3.68
CA GLU A 248 -7.52 3.59 -4.30
C GLU A 248 -8.79 3.75 -3.46
N TYR A 249 -9.36 2.64 -3.01
CA TYR A 249 -10.49 2.64 -2.09
C TYR A 249 -10.12 3.30 -0.75
N ALA A 250 -9.02 2.87 -0.14
CA ALA A 250 -8.58 3.38 1.15
C ALA A 250 -8.40 4.90 1.15
N ILE A 251 -7.77 5.45 0.11
CA ILE A 251 -7.55 6.89 -0.01
C ILE A 251 -8.83 7.66 -0.32
N ASN A 252 -9.61 7.20 -1.30
CA ASN A 252 -10.75 7.97 -1.79
C ASN A 252 -11.98 7.85 -0.90
N GLU A 253 -12.25 6.66 -0.36
CA GLU A 253 -13.48 6.36 0.35
C GLU A 253 -13.36 6.44 1.88
N VAL A 254 -12.15 6.33 2.42
CA VAL A 254 -11.93 6.30 3.87
C VAL A 254 -11.05 7.47 4.31
N ILE A 255 -9.79 7.52 3.87
CA ILE A 255 -8.79 8.46 4.38
C ILE A 255 -9.08 9.91 3.95
N GLY A 256 -9.44 10.11 2.67
CA GLY A 256 -9.76 11.44 2.16
C GLY A 256 -10.86 12.15 2.96
N PRO A 257 -12.01 11.50 3.21
CA PRO A 257 -13.07 12.07 4.05
C PRO A 257 -12.62 12.41 5.48
N LEU A 258 -11.77 11.57 6.12
CA LEU A 258 -11.28 11.81 7.49
C LEU A 258 -10.42 13.08 7.61
N MET A 259 -9.82 13.50 6.51
CA MET A 259 -8.91 14.65 6.48
C MET A 259 -9.63 15.97 6.17
N LEU A 260 -10.93 15.96 5.87
CA LEU A 260 -11.67 17.17 5.49
C LEU A 260 -11.93 18.12 6.66
N ASP A 261 -11.93 17.63 7.89
CA ASP A 261 -12.29 18.40 9.10
C ASP A 261 -11.22 19.41 9.52
N ILE A 262 -10.04 19.40 8.92
CA ILE A 262 -8.92 20.27 9.27
C ILE A 262 -8.42 21.05 8.06
N PRO A 263 -7.96 22.29 8.26
CA PRO A 263 -7.56 23.16 7.15
C PRO A 263 -6.37 22.63 6.32
N ASN A 264 -5.40 22.01 6.95
CA ASN A 264 -4.17 21.55 6.29
C ASN A 264 -3.76 20.15 6.77
N PRO A 265 -4.54 19.11 6.44
CA PRO A 265 -4.14 17.75 6.74
C PRO A 265 -3.04 17.30 5.79
N THR A 266 -2.19 16.38 6.25
CA THR A 266 -1.10 15.82 5.44
C THR A 266 -1.26 14.32 5.29
N LEU A 267 -1.17 13.85 4.06
CA LEU A 267 -1.07 12.43 3.70
C LEU A 267 0.39 12.16 3.30
N LEU A 268 1.09 11.37 4.10
CA LEU A 268 2.45 10.91 3.84
C LEU A 268 2.43 9.43 3.45
N CYS A 269 2.82 9.13 2.22
CA CYS A 269 2.94 7.77 1.72
C CYS A 269 4.42 7.39 1.58
N LEU A 270 4.79 6.27 2.17
CA LEU A 270 6.15 5.74 2.17
C LEU A 270 6.16 4.35 1.51
N GLY A 271 7.17 4.03 0.72
CA GLY A 271 7.26 2.69 0.19
C GLY A 271 8.53 2.40 -0.60
N THR A 272 8.71 1.12 -0.91
CA THR A 272 9.67 0.62 -1.90
C THR A 272 8.96 0.39 -3.23
N PRO A 273 9.65 0.40 -4.37
CA PRO A 273 9.04 0.14 -5.66
C PRO A 273 8.24 -1.16 -5.71
N PRO A 274 7.15 -1.23 -6.48
CA PRO A 274 6.33 -2.42 -6.55
C PRO A 274 7.05 -3.57 -7.29
N ARG A 275 6.70 -4.81 -6.94
CA ARG A 275 7.17 -6.02 -7.62
C ARG A 275 6.43 -6.28 -8.95
N ILE A 276 5.24 -5.71 -9.09
CA ILE A 276 4.36 -5.87 -10.24
C ILE A 276 4.01 -4.51 -10.85
N PRO A 277 3.74 -4.45 -12.17
CA PRO A 277 3.35 -3.22 -12.85
C PRO A 277 1.92 -2.78 -12.49
N LYS A 278 1.58 -1.56 -12.90
CA LYS A 278 0.22 -1.00 -12.89
C LYS A 278 -0.43 -0.96 -11.51
N THR A 279 0.36 -0.89 -10.43
CA THR A 279 -0.18 -0.68 -9.09
C THR A 279 -0.72 0.75 -8.94
N TYR A 280 -1.64 0.96 -7.97
CA TYR A 280 -2.13 2.31 -7.66
C TYR A 280 -0.98 3.26 -7.30
N GLY A 281 -0.04 2.80 -6.47
CA GLY A 281 1.13 3.58 -6.07
C GLY A 281 2.01 4.00 -7.25
N GLU A 282 2.23 3.11 -8.21
CA GLU A 282 2.98 3.42 -9.43
C GLU A 282 2.25 4.45 -10.29
N ARG A 283 0.93 4.34 -10.45
CA ARG A 283 0.11 5.34 -11.17
C ARG A 283 0.22 6.71 -10.51
N VAL A 284 0.12 6.78 -9.17
CA VAL A 284 0.32 8.03 -8.42
C VAL A 284 1.73 8.58 -8.64
N TRP A 285 2.74 7.71 -8.63
CA TRP A 285 4.12 8.13 -8.84
C TRP A 285 4.36 8.66 -10.25
N THR A 286 3.83 8.01 -11.27
CA THR A 286 4.14 8.33 -12.67
C THR A 286 3.25 9.42 -13.25
N THR A 287 1.95 9.39 -12.96
CA THR A 287 0.96 10.19 -13.69
C THR A 287 0.24 11.25 -12.86
N GLU A 288 0.03 11.02 -11.55
CA GLU A 288 -0.76 11.96 -10.75
C GLU A 288 0.02 13.22 -10.38
N LYS A 289 -0.64 14.37 -10.52
CA LYS A 289 -0.14 15.68 -10.12
C LYS A 289 -0.57 16.01 -8.69
N GLY A 290 0.10 16.99 -8.08
CA GLY A 290 -0.26 17.46 -6.73
C GLY A 290 0.35 16.65 -5.58
N TRP A 291 1.23 15.72 -5.89
CA TRP A 291 2.06 15.00 -4.93
C TRP A 291 3.47 15.59 -4.90
N LYS A 292 3.99 15.85 -3.70
CA LYS A 292 5.41 16.12 -3.51
C LYS A 292 6.12 14.77 -3.45
N LYS A 293 7.02 14.51 -4.40
CA LYS A 293 7.66 13.20 -4.59
C LYS A 293 9.11 13.26 -4.17
N PHE A 294 9.57 12.24 -3.42
CA PHE A 294 10.94 12.09 -2.96
C PHE A 294 11.46 10.70 -3.28
N HIS A 295 12.72 10.65 -3.62
CA HIS A 295 13.44 9.42 -3.89
C HIS A 295 14.84 9.49 -3.30
N TRP A 296 15.23 8.44 -2.59
CA TRP A 296 16.61 8.20 -2.15
C TRP A 296 16.81 6.71 -1.89
N THR A 297 18.07 6.29 -1.78
CA THR A 297 18.46 4.90 -1.57
C THR A 297 19.10 4.71 -0.19
N ALA A 298 19.49 3.50 0.13
CA ALA A 298 20.25 3.22 1.35
C ALA A 298 21.70 3.73 1.27
N GLU A 299 22.18 4.12 0.10
CA GLU A 299 23.49 4.74 -0.09
C GLU A 299 23.58 6.11 0.61
N GLU A 300 22.48 6.89 0.57
CA GLU A 300 22.41 8.18 1.27
C GLU A 300 22.22 8.03 2.79
N ASN A 301 21.98 6.80 3.28
CA ASN A 301 21.80 6.56 4.69
C ASN A 301 23.17 6.47 5.42
N PRO A 302 23.56 7.48 6.21
CA PRO A 302 24.88 7.53 6.84
C PRO A 302 25.12 6.47 7.92
N TYR A 303 24.07 5.73 8.28
CA TYR A 303 24.13 4.63 9.27
C TYR A 303 24.39 3.26 8.63
N ILE A 304 24.50 3.21 7.31
CA ILE A 304 24.85 1.97 6.56
C ILE A 304 26.26 2.12 6.03
N PRO A 305 27.27 1.55 6.73
CA PRO A 305 28.62 1.52 6.19
C PRO A 305 28.71 0.48 5.06
N ASN A 306 29.63 0.72 4.12
CA ASN A 306 30.02 -0.24 3.08
C ASN A 306 28.86 -0.72 2.20
N TYR A 307 27.94 0.18 1.83
CA TYR A 307 26.77 -0.17 1.00
C TYR A 307 27.16 -0.83 -0.32
N ASP A 308 28.13 -0.29 -1.03
CA ASP A 308 28.62 -0.84 -2.30
C ASP A 308 29.22 -2.24 -2.16
N GLU A 309 30.04 -2.45 -1.13
CA GLU A 309 30.65 -3.77 -0.84
C GLU A 309 29.56 -4.81 -0.54
N PHE A 310 28.54 -4.41 0.22
CA PHE A 310 27.39 -5.29 0.49
C PHE A 310 26.66 -5.69 -0.79
N ILE A 311 26.40 -4.75 -1.72
CA ILE A 311 25.74 -5.03 -3.00
C ILE A 311 26.60 -5.96 -3.86
N GLU A 312 27.91 -5.74 -3.92
CA GLU A 312 28.83 -6.60 -4.67
C GLU A 312 28.84 -8.05 -4.14
N GLU A 313 28.90 -8.19 -2.82
CA GLU A 313 28.86 -9.51 -2.18
C GLU A 313 27.50 -10.21 -2.43
N LEU A 314 26.39 -9.48 -2.33
CA LEU A 314 25.06 -9.99 -2.61
C LEU A 314 24.93 -10.47 -4.07
N CYS A 315 25.37 -9.65 -5.02
CA CYS A 315 25.37 -10.00 -6.45
C CYS A 315 26.20 -11.25 -6.71
N LYS A 316 27.38 -11.34 -6.12
CA LYS A 316 28.26 -12.51 -6.25
C LYS A 316 27.62 -13.77 -5.66
N ASN A 317 27.04 -13.68 -4.47
CA ASN A 317 26.42 -14.82 -3.78
C ASN A 317 25.19 -15.35 -4.53
N LYS A 318 24.39 -14.46 -5.14
CA LYS A 318 23.22 -14.83 -5.93
C LYS A 318 23.55 -15.14 -7.42
N GLY A 319 24.76 -14.90 -7.88
CA GLY A 319 25.14 -15.08 -9.29
C GLY A 319 24.44 -14.11 -10.25
N ILE A 320 24.06 -12.92 -9.78
CA ILE A 320 23.36 -11.88 -10.55
C ILE A 320 24.22 -10.62 -10.70
N THR A 321 23.81 -9.72 -11.60
CA THR A 321 24.47 -8.42 -11.78
C THR A 321 23.71 -7.31 -11.03
N ARG A 322 24.33 -6.14 -10.91
CA ARG A 322 23.67 -4.94 -10.33
C ARG A 322 22.42 -4.51 -11.12
N ASP A 323 22.36 -4.84 -12.42
CA ASP A 323 21.21 -4.52 -13.28
C ASP A 323 20.02 -5.50 -13.09
N ALA A 324 20.18 -6.56 -12.31
CA ALA A 324 19.10 -7.49 -12.04
C ALA A 324 17.89 -6.75 -11.42
N PRO A 325 16.66 -7.04 -11.88
CA PRO A 325 15.45 -6.34 -11.41
C PRO A 325 15.30 -6.32 -9.88
N PHE A 326 15.66 -7.41 -9.22
CA PHE A 326 15.69 -7.49 -7.76
C PHE A 326 16.60 -6.42 -7.14
N ILE A 327 17.84 -6.28 -7.62
CA ILE A 327 18.81 -5.29 -7.12
C ILE A 327 18.33 -3.87 -7.42
N GLN A 328 17.86 -3.63 -8.64
CA GLN A 328 17.36 -2.31 -9.04
C GLN A 328 16.17 -1.87 -8.18
N ARG A 329 15.24 -2.78 -7.91
CA ARG A 329 14.04 -2.49 -7.10
C ARG A 329 14.37 -2.31 -5.62
N GLU A 330 15.01 -3.31 -5.01
CA GLU A 330 15.14 -3.36 -3.56
C GLU A 330 16.25 -2.44 -3.03
N TYR A 331 17.33 -2.27 -3.80
CA TYR A 331 18.52 -1.54 -3.35
C TYR A 331 18.72 -0.18 -4.01
N TYR A 332 18.29 -0.02 -5.26
CA TYR A 332 18.35 1.29 -5.93
C TYR A 332 17.01 2.01 -6.01
N GLY A 333 15.91 1.38 -5.55
CA GLY A 333 14.59 2.01 -5.49
C GLY A 333 13.99 2.34 -6.85
N VAL A 334 14.36 1.62 -7.91
CA VAL A 334 13.95 1.88 -9.29
C VAL A 334 12.55 1.34 -9.54
N ILE A 335 11.61 2.24 -9.87
CA ILE A 335 10.27 1.86 -10.36
C ILE A 335 10.40 1.32 -11.78
N GLY A 336 9.65 0.25 -12.08
CA GLY A 336 9.74 -0.46 -13.35
C GLY A 336 10.63 -1.69 -13.33
N ALA A 337 11.40 -1.89 -12.26
CA ALA A 337 12.21 -3.10 -12.07
C ALA A 337 11.35 -4.25 -11.49
N TYR A 338 10.41 -4.76 -12.28
CA TYR A 338 9.46 -5.78 -11.84
C TYR A 338 10.11 -7.16 -11.70
N ASP A 339 9.48 -8.04 -10.92
CA ASP A 339 9.94 -9.41 -10.67
C ASP A 339 9.57 -10.35 -11.83
N THR A 340 10.22 -10.16 -12.98
CA THR A 340 9.96 -10.96 -14.18
C THR A 340 10.39 -12.43 -14.04
N GLU A 341 11.27 -12.74 -13.10
CA GLU A 341 11.68 -14.13 -12.85
C GLU A 341 10.55 -14.96 -12.25
N ALA A 342 9.77 -14.38 -11.36
CA ALA A 342 8.65 -15.04 -10.73
C ALA A 342 7.33 -14.90 -11.51
N GLN A 343 7.33 -14.25 -12.68
CA GLN A 343 6.13 -14.09 -13.49
C GLN A 343 5.59 -15.43 -13.94
N VAL A 344 4.29 -15.66 -13.76
CA VAL A 344 3.62 -16.92 -14.09
C VAL A 344 3.48 -17.07 -15.60
N MET A 345 3.03 -16.01 -16.28
CA MET A 345 2.78 -16.00 -17.71
C MET A 345 3.89 -15.23 -18.42
N LYS A 346 4.97 -15.93 -18.80
CA LYS A 346 6.12 -15.35 -19.52
C LYS A 346 5.94 -15.50 -21.02
N ASP A 347 6.34 -14.46 -21.77
CA ASP A 347 6.41 -14.49 -23.24
C ASP A 347 5.13 -14.99 -23.93
N TYR A 348 3.98 -14.71 -23.31
CA TYR A 348 2.69 -15.11 -23.85
C TYR A 348 2.39 -14.40 -25.18
N LYS A 349 1.66 -15.08 -26.06
CA LYS A 349 1.28 -14.54 -27.37
C LYS A 349 -0.04 -13.78 -27.26
N THR A 350 -0.07 -12.64 -27.95
CA THR A 350 -1.24 -11.77 -28.02
C THR A 350 -1.70 -11.59 -29.46
N TYR A 351 -2.94 -11.18 -29.63
CA TYR A 351 -3.51 -10.74 -30.89
C TYR A 351 -4.14 -9.35 -30.74
N GLY A 352 -4.04 -8.54 -31.82
CA GLY A 352 -4.58 -7.18 -31.84
C GLY A 352 -6.08 -7.13 -32.12
N ALA A 353 -6.70 -5.99 -31.75
CA ALA A 353 -8.13 -5.77 -32.02
C ALA A 353 -8.46 -5.88 -33.50
N GLY A 354 -9.43 -6.74 -33.87
CA GLY A 354 -9.85 -6.97 -35.25
C GLY A 354 -8.98 -7.94 -36.04
N GLU A 355 -7.98 -8.54 -35.42
CA GLU A 355 -7.19 -9.58 -36.04
C GLU A 355 -8.04 -10.84 -36.27
N PRO A 356 -8.16 -11.36 -37.55
CA PRO A 356 -8.97 -12.52 -37.83
C PRO A 356 -8.42 -13.77 -37.17
N LEU A 357 -9.31 -14.74 -36.89
CA LEU A 357 -8.91 -16.07 -36.47
C LEU A 357 -8.08 -16.73 -37.55
N ASP A 358 -6.96 -17.33 -37.17
CA ASP A 358 -6.09 -18.10 -38.09
C ASP A 358 -6.40 -19.62 -38.06
N PHE A 359 -7.49 -20.01 -37.40
CA PHE A 359 -8.01 -21.37 -37.33
C PHE A 359 -9.54 -21.38 -37.34
N VAL A 360 -10.13 -22.53 -37.60
CA VAL A 360 -11.59 -22.74 -37.53
C VAL A 360 -11.92 -23.36 -36.19
N PRO A 361 -12.72 -22.70 -35.32
CA PRO A 361 -13.05 -23.21 -34.00
C PRO A 361 -14.10 -24.32 -34.08
N ASP A 362 -13.89 -25.37 -33.29
CA ASP A 362 -14.87 -26.47 -33.16
C ASP A 362 -15.75 -26.28 -31.91
N ARG A 363 -15.25 -25.59 -30.90
CA ARG A 363 -15.89 -25.39 -29.59
C ARG A 363 -15.60 -24.02 -29.01
N VAL A 364 -16.47 -23.64 -28.05
CA VAL A 364 -16.22 -22.51 -27.15
C VAL A 364 -16.49 -22.96 -25.72
N ASP A 365 -15.51 -22.81 -24.84
CA ASP A 365 -15.66 -23.03 -23.42
C ASP A 365 -15.58 -21.70 -22.65
N ILE A 366 -16.48 -21.51 -21.70
CA ILE A 366 -16.62 -20.29 -20.91
C ILE A 366 -16.19 -20.62 -19.48
N GLY A 367 -15.11 -20.05 -19.02
CA GLY A 367 -14.69 -20.13 -17.63
C GLY A 367 -15.27 -18.98 -16.81
N VAL A 368 -15.70 -19.30 -15.60
CA VAL A 368 -16.34 -18.34 -14.68
C VAL A 368 -15.68 -18.45 -13.32
N ASP A 369 -15.05 -17.38 -12.87
CA ASP A 369 -14.53 -17.23 -11.50
C ASP A 369 -15.34 -16.16 -10.76
N ILE A 370 -15.93 -16.53 -9.60
CA ILE A 370 -16.81 -15.66 -8.84
C ILE A 370 -16.32 -15.55 -7.42
N GLY A 371 -15.98 -14.30 -7.04
CA GLY A 371 -15.73 -13.89 -5.68
C GLY A 371 -16.93 -13.13 -5.08
N PHE A 372 -17.41 -13.54 -3.91
CA PHE A 372 -18.52 -12.82 -3.25
C PHE A 372 -18.12 -11.42 -2.76
N GLU A 373 -16.87 -11.24 -2.42
CA GLU A 373 -16.31 -9.95 -1.93
C GLU A 373 -15.36 -9.30 -2.92
N ASP A 374 -14.88 -10.06 -3.90
CA ASP A 374 -13.90 -9.64 -4.92
C ASP A 374 -14.56 -9.43 -6.29
N ASN A 375 -13.74 -9.35 -7.32
CA ASN A 375 -14.20 -9.24 -8.70
C ASN A 375 -14.72 -10.60 -9.21
N ASN A 376 -15.66 -10.51 -10.14
CA ASN A 376 -16.14 -11.64 -10.92
C ASN A 376 -15.51 -11.58 -12.28
N SER A 377 -15.08 -12.70 -12.83
CA SER A 377 -14.50 -12.80 -14.17
C SER A 377 -15.16 -13.87 -15.01
N ILE A 378 -15.40 -13.57 -16.28
CA ILE A 378 -15.93 -14.48 -17.27
C ILE A 378 -15.03 -14.41 -18.50
N ILE A 379 -14.48 -15.56 -18.91
CA ILE A 379 -13.59 -15.69 -20.06
C ILE A 379 -14.17 -16.72 -21.03
N ALA A 380 -14.31 -16.39 -22.29
CA ALA A 380 -14.72 -17.34 -23.33
C ALA A 380 -13.52 -17.67 -24.24
N LEU A 381 -13.28 -18.97 -24.41
CA LEU A 381 -12.17 -19.55 -25.16
C LEU A 381 -12.70 -20.34 -26.36
N ALA A 382 -12.43 -19.87 -27.58
CA ALA A 382 -12.70 -20.62 -28.80
C ALA A 382 -11.48 -21.48 -29.17
N TYR A 383 -11.68 -22.74 -29.53
CA TYR A 383 -10.56 -23.63 -29.82
C TYR A 383 -10.93 -24.77 -30.79
N ASN A 384 -9.89 -25.40 -31.36
CA ASN A 384 -9.93 -26.67 -32.05
C ASN A 384 -8.85 -27.62 -31.47
N ASN A 385 -8.46 -28.66 -32.20
CA ASN A 385 -7.44 -29.60 -31.75
C ASN A 385 -5.98 -29.07 -31.82
N GLU A 386 -5.76 -27.86 -32.37
CA GLU A 386 -4.43 -27.32 -32.60
C GLU A 386 -4.19 -26.01 -31.84
N LYS A 387 -5.22 -25.14 -31.84
CA LYS A 387 -5.14 -23.77 -31.33
C LYS A 387 -6.35 -23.37 -30.54
N ALA A 388 -6.14 -22.37 -29.68
CA ALA A 388 -7.17 -21.69 -28.91
C ALA A 388 -6.96 -20.18 -28.94
N ARG A 389 -8.05 -19.42 -28.83
CA ARG A 389 -8.04 -17.97 -28.68
C ARG A 389 -9.13 -17.53 -27.72
N VAL A 390 -8.76 -16.65 -26.79
CA VAL A 390 -9.75 -15.97 -25.94
C VAL A 390 -10.54 -14.99 -26.79
N ILE A 391 -11.86 -15.12 -26.80
CA ILE A 391 -12.74 -14.31 -27.67
C ILE A 391 -13.58 -13.29 -26.93
N PHE A 392 -13.86 -13.51 -25.64
CA PHE A 392 -14.55 -12.57 -24.78
C PHE A 392 -13.91 -12.57 -23.40
N GLU A 393 -13.81 -11.36 -22.83
CA GLU A 393 -13.36 -11.10 -21.48
C GLU A 393 -14.35 -10.16 -20.79
N ARG A 394 -14.76 -10.52 -19.57
CA ARG A 394 -15.54 -9.62 -18.71
C ARG A 394 -15.01 -9.69 -17.28
N LYS A 395 -14.87 -8.54 -16.64
CA LYS A 395 -14.56 -8.40 -15.22
C LYS A 395 -15.46 -7.34 -14.63
N PHE A 396 -16.12 -7.66 -13.52
CA PHE A 396 -17.04 -6.75 -12.85
C PHE A 396 -17.04 -6.99 -11.34
N ASN A 397 -17.23 -5.90 -10.60
CA ASN A 397 -17.22 -5.95 -9.14
C ASN A 397 -18.60 -6.35 -8.62
N ARG A 398 -18.64 -6.75 -7.37
CA ARG A 398 -19.82 -7.05 -6.52
C ARG A 398 -21.16 -6.95 -7.26
N ALA A 399 -21.69 -8.05 -7.69
CA ALA A 399 -22.98 -8.10 -8.37
C ALA A 399 -23.94 -9.06 -7.66
N ALA A 400 -25.24 -8.78 -7.76
CA ALA A 400 -26.25 -9.73 -7.33
C ALA A 400 -26.17 -11.00 -8.19
N VAL A 401 -26.50 -12.15 -7.64
CA VAL A 401 -26.47 -13.44 -8.36
C VAL A 401 -27.25 -13.37 -9.68
N SER A 402 -28.38 -12.66 -9.69
CA SER A 402 -29.17 -12.43 -10.92
C SER A 402 -28.42 -11.68 -12.00
N GLU A 403 -27.59 -10.71 -11.63
CA GLU A 403 -26.76 -9.95 -12.59
C GLU A 403 -25.61 -10.83 -13.10
N ILE A 404 -24.98 -11.62 -12.23
CA ILE A 404 -23.95 -12.60 -12.61
C ILE A 404 -24.52 -13.57 -13.66
N ILE A 405 -25.69 -14.14 -13.40
CA ILE A 405 -26.37 -15.05 -14.32
C ILE A 405 -26.63 -14.38 -15.65
N LYS A 406 -27.12 -13.13 -15.65
CA LYS A 406 -27.36 -12.36 -16.87
C LYS A 406 -26.07 -12.15 -17.68
N GLN A 407 -24.97 -11.79 -17.03
CA GLN A 407 -23.67 -11.62 -17.69
C GLN A 407 -23.18 -12.94 -18.32
N ILE A 408 -23.37 -14.08 -17.62
CA ILE A 408 -23.03 -15.40 -18.17
C ILE A 408 -23.91 -15.73 -19.38
N GLN A 409 -25.22 -15.47 -19.32
CA GLN A 409 -26.16 -15.69 -20.42
C GLN A 409 -25.81 -14.88 -21.67
N GLU A 410 -25.39 -13.61 -21.49
CA GLU A 410 -24.96 -12.75 -22.59
C GLU A 410 -23.70 -13.32 -23.25
N VAL A 411 -22.65 -13.64 -22.47
CA VAL A 411 -21.42 -14.23 -23.01
C VAL A 411 -21.68 -15.56 -23.70
N TYR A 412 -22.56 -16.41 -23.13
CA TYR A 412 -22.96 -17.68 -23.72
C TYR A 412 -23.65 -17.48 -25.08
N SER A 413 -24.58 -16.51 -25.18
CA SER A 413 -25.26 -16.18 -26.43
C SER A 413 -24.29 -15.65 -27.49
N ASP A 414 -23.39 -14.76 -27.10
CA ASP A 414 -22.39 -14.18 -27.99
C ASP A 414 -21.37 -15.25 -28.46
N SER A 415 -20.99 -16.16 -27.58
CA SER A 415 -20.12 -17.31 -27.89
C SER A 415 -20.76 -18.25 -28.93
N LYS A 416 -22.07 -18.50 -28.85
CA LYS A 416 -22.79 -19.27 -29.85
C LYS A 416 -22.82 -18.61 -31.20
N LYS A 417 -23.09 -17.31 -31.27
CA LYS A 417 -23.04 -16.54 -32.50
C LYS A 417 -21.64 -16.59 -33.11
N PHE A 418 -20.63 -16.32 -32.31
CA PHE A 418 -19.23 -16.36 -32.73
C PHE A 418 -18.86 -17.73 -33.34
N LEU A 419 -19.23 -18.83 -32.65
CA LEU A 419 -18.92 -20.19 -33.13
C LEU A 419 -19.52 -20.45 -34.51
N ILE A 420 -20.80 -20.14 -34.73
CA ILE A 420 -21.50 -20.37 -36.02
C ILE A 420 -21.01 -19.44 -37.12
N GLU A 421 -20.66 -18.19 -36.79
CA GLU A 421 -20.12 -17.23 -37.77
C GLU A 421 -18.74 -17.68 -38.27
N ASN A 422 -17.92 -18.31 -37.43
CA ASN A 422 -16.56 -18.74 -37.79
C ASN A 422 -16.49 -20.21 -38.21
N ASN A 423 -17.50 -21.05 -37.91
CA ASN A 423 -17.60 -22.44 -38.35
C ASN A 423 -19.06 -22.81 -38.58
N LYS A 424 -19.51 -22.76 -39.84
CA LYS A 424 -20.90 -23.11 -40.24
C LYS A 424 -21.27 -24.57 -39.98
N ASN A 425 -20.27 -25.45 -39.81
CA ASN A 425 -20.46 -26.86 -39.55
C ASN A 425 -20.39 -27.20 -38.06
N ALA A 426 -20.08 -26.23 -37.19
CA ALA A 426 -20.02 -26.46 -35.76
C ALA A 426 -21.41 -26.78 -35.20
N ASN A 427 -21.43 -27.62 -34.17
CA ASN A 427 -22.62 -27.82 -33.39
C ASN A 427 -22.80 -26.67 -32.40
N ILE A 428 -23.91 -25.95 -32.49
CA ILE A 428 -24.25 -24.83 -31.61
C ILE A 428 -24.31 -25.24 -30.13
N ASN A 429 -24.38 -26.51 -29.82
CA ASN A 429 -24.36 -27.05 -28.47
C ASN A 429 -22.93 -27.29 -27.94
N ASP A 430 -21.91 -27.12 -28.77
CA ASP A 430 -20.50 -27.19 -28.35
C ASP A 430 -20.01 -25.90 -27.70
N VAL A 431 -20.86 -25.28 -26.90
CA VAL A 431 -20.55 -24.16 -26.01
C VAL A 431 -20.86 -24.56 -24.57
N ASN A 432 -19.87 -24.62 -23.70
CA ASN A 432 -20.00 -25.06 -22.31
C ASN A 432 -19.54 -23.98 -21.33
N ILE A 433 -20.01 -24.09 -20.08
CA ILE A 433 -19.69 -23.17 -18.99
C ILE A 433 -19.02 -23.96 -17.86
N TYR A 434 -17.89 -23.48 -17.37
CA TYR A 434 -17.11 -24.10 -16.32
C TYR A 434 -16.92 -23.12 -15.16
N CYS A 435 -17.39 -23.48 -13.98
CA CYS A 435 -17.30 -22.66 -12.76
C CYS A 435 -16.46 -23.37 -11.69
N ASP A 436 -15.88 -22.60 -10.77
CA ASP A 436 -15.25 -23.16 -9.57
C ASP A 436 -16.24 -24.06 -8.82
N MET A 437 -15.72 -25.16 -8.29
CA MET A 437 -16.50 -26.10 -7.49
C MET A 437 -17.11 -25.48 -6.22
N ASN A 438 -16.52 -24.42 -5.71
CA ASN A 438 -17.09 -23.68 -4.57
C ASN A 438 -18.43 -23.01 -4.91
N ASN A 439 -18.74 -22.83 -6.20
CA ASN A 439 -19.95 -22.18 -6.70
C ASN A 439 -21.04 -23.19 -7.16
N LYS A 440 -21.20 -24.32 -6.46
CA LYS A 440 -22.17 -25.39 -6.80
C LYS A 440 -23.60 -24.86 -6.94
N GLU A 441 -24.01 -23.93 -6.12
CA GLU A 441 -25.35 -23.32 -6.16
C GLU A 441 -25.58 -22.55 -7.45
N LEU A 442 -24.59 -21.81 -7.92
CA LEU A 442 -24.65 -21.12 -9.21
C LEU A 442 -24.71 -22.12 -10.37
N VAL A 443 -23.87 -23.16 -10.34
CA VAL A 443 -23.90 -24.21 -11.37
C VAL A 443 -25.25 -24.91 -11.42
N TYR A 444 -25.84 -25.22 -10.25
CA TYR A 444 -27.18 -25.77 -10.17
C TYR A 444 -28.22 -24.82 -10.77
N GLU A 445 -28.18 -23.54 -10.46
CA GLU A 445 -29.09 -22.53 -11.02
C GLU A 445 -28.94 -22.45 -12.55
N LEU A 446 -27.70 -22.30 -13.05
CA LEU A 446 -27.43 -22.26 -14.48
C LEU A 446 -27.93 -23.50 -15.22
N TYR A 447 -27.66 -24.68 -14.68
CA TYR A 447 -28.03 -25.95 -15.33
C TYR A 447 -29.50 -26.26 -15.20
N SER A 448 -30.03 -26.25 -13.96
CA SER A 448 -31.37 -26.76 -13.66
C SER A 448 -32.48 -25.75 -13.97
N VAL A 449 -32.24 -24.46 -13.75
CA VAL A 449 -33.23 -23.38 -13.93
C VAL A 449 -33.07 -22.72 -15.29
N GLN A 450 -31.85 -22.25 -15.60
CA GLN A 450 -31.56 -21.48 -16.82
C GLN A 450 -31.34 -22.42 -18.04
N LYS A 451 -31.23 -23.74 -17.85
CA LYS A 451 -31.00 -24.74 -18.92
C LYS A 451 -29.74 -24.52 -19.73
N LEU A 452 -28.69 -23.99 -19.09
CA LEU A 452 -27.37 -23.78 -19.69
C LEU A 452 -26.46 -25.00 -19.37
N PRO A 453 -25.55 -25.40 -20.27
CA PRO A 453 -24.58 -26.46 -20.04
C PRO A 453 -23.47 -26.00 -19.12
N ALA A 454 -23.72 -25.95 -17.80
CA ALA A 454 -22.81 -25.50 -16.78
C ALA A 454 -22.30 -26.68 -15.93
N PHE A 455 -20.98 -26.66 -15.65
CA PHE A 455 -20.25 -27.73 -14.97
C PHE A 455 -19.36 -27.15 -13.88
N CYS A 456 -19.14 -27.92 -12.79
CA CYS A 456 -18.16 -27.59 -11.78
C CYS A 456 -16.75 -28.04 -12.20
N CYS A 457 -15.75 -27.20 -11.93
CA CYS A 457 -14.34 -27.53 -12.04
C CYS A 457 -13.71 -27.78 -10.68
N TYR A 458 -13.03 -28.89 -10.52
CA TYR A 458 -12.16 -29.12 -9.36
C TYR A 458 -10.81 -28.43 -9.58
N LYS A 459 -10.27 -27.81 -8.53
CA LYS A 459 -8.91 -27.24 -8.53
C LYS A 459 -7.82 -28.31 -8.32
N TYR A 460 -7.99 -29.49 -8.94
CA TYR A 460 -7.02 -30.55 -8.79
C TYR A 460 -5.73 -30.17 -9.53
N ASN A 461 -4.60 -30.24 -8.84
CA ASN A 461 -3.28 -29.93 -9.39
C ASN A 461 -3.17 -28.54 -10.05
N LYS A 462 -3.67 -27.49 -9.34
CA LYS A 462 -3.70 -26.09 -9.80
C LYS A 462 -2.35 -25.63 -10.37
N ALA A 463 -1.25 -25.98 -9.72
CA ALA A 463 0.10 -25.59 -10.14
C ALA A 463 0.47 -26.14 -11.52
N MET A 464 0.15 -27.42 -11.79
CA MET A 464 0.43 -28.03 -13.07
C MET A 464 -0.43 -27.42 -14.19
N ALA A 465 -1.72 -27.19 -13.91
CA ALA A 465 -2.64 -26.59 -14.86
C ALA A 465 -2.21 -25.15 -15.26
N ILE A 466 -1.78 -24.36 -14.30
CA ILE A 466 -1.23 -23.01 -14.53
C ILE A 466 0.04 -23.10 -15.39
N SER A 467 0.94 -24.03 -15.08
CA SER A 467 2.19 -24.22 -15.84
C SER A 467 1.92 -24.64 -17.29
N GLN A 468 0.93 -25.52 -17.53
CA GLN A 468 0.51 -25.91 -18.89
C GLN A 468 -0.12 -24.75 -19.65
N MET A 469 -0.99 -23.98 -19.01
CA MET A 469 -1.61 -22.80 -19.61
C MET A 469 -0.55 -21.77 -20.01
N ALA A 470 0.43 -21.50 -19.14
CA ALA A 470 1.56 -20.63 -19.44
C ALA A 470 2.36 -21.12 -20.66
N GLU A 471 2.60 -22.43 -20.75
CA GLU A 471 3.32 -23.01 -21.89
C GLU A 471 2.50 -22.92 -23.19
N PHE A 472 1.19 -23.10 -23.16
CA PHE A 472 0.34 -22.92 -24.34
C PHE A 472 0.32 -21.48 -24.83
N CYS A 473 0.25 -20.51 -23.92
CA CYS A 473 0.37 -19.09 -24.25
C CYS A 473 1.76 -18.77 -24.85
N ARG A 474 2.83 -19.26 -24.24
CA ARG A 474 4.19 -19.03 -24.72
C ARG A 474 4.46 -19.62 -26.10
N THR A 475 3.91 -20.80 -26.39
CA THR A 475 4.09 -21.52 -27.67
C THR A 475 3.14 -21.08 -28.78
N GLY A 476 2.22 -20.15 -28.50
CA GLY A 476 1.22 -19.67 -29.46
C GLY A 476 0.11 -20.68 -29.75
N LYS A 477 -0.10 -21.67 -28.87
CA LYS A 477 -1.25 -22.57 -28.90
C LYS A 477 -2.49 -21.92 -28.29
N LEU A 478 -2.30 -20.90 -27.46
CA LEU A 478 -3.33 -20.10 -26.84
C LEU A 478 -2.98 -18.63 -26.96
N ASP A 479 -3.79 -17.87 -27.70
CA ASP A 479 -3.64 -16.43 -27.87
C ASP A 479 -4.62 -15.67 -26.97
N ILE A 480 -4.18 -14.56 -26.39
CA ILE A 480 -5.02 -13.65 -25.57
C ILE A 480 -5.05 -12.25 -26.18
N PRO A 481 -6.07 -11.41 -25.90
CA PRO A 481 -6.10 -10.03 -26.39
C PRO A 481 -4.93 -9.20 -25.88
N GLU A 482 -4.30 -8.38 -26.73
CA GLU A 482 -3.13 -7.57 -26.37
C GLU A 482 -3.44 -6.53 -25.28
N ASP A 483 -4.56 -5.83 -25.39
CA ASP A 483 -4.99 -4.78 -24.45
C ASP A 483 -6.13 -5.26 -23.54
N GLY A 484 -6.20 -6.58 -23.27
CA GLY A 484 -7.28 -7.19 -22.52
C GLY A 484 -7.03 -7.24 -21.01
N ILE A 485 -8.07 -7.67 -20.28
CA ILE A 485 -8.03 -7.92 -18.86
C ILE A 485 -7.01 -9.01 -18.53
N LEU A 486 -6.98 -10.06 -19.35
CA LEU A 486 -6.03 -11.17 -19.19
C LEU A 486 -4.58 -10.74 -19.38
N ALA A 487 -4.28 -9.91 -20.37
CA ALA A 487 -2.94 -9.38 -20.56
C ALA A 487 -2.46 -8.58 -19.35
N ASP A 488 -3.34 -7.75 -18.77
CA ASP A 488 -3.05 -7.04 -17.53
C ASP A 488 -2.77 -7.98 -16.36
N GLU A 489 -3.56 -9.03 -16.20
CA GLU A 489 -3.36 -10.02 -15.14
C GLU A 489 -2.13 -10.90 -15.36
N CYS A 490 -1.82 -11.27 -16.61
CA CYS A 490 -0.59 -12.01 -16.96
C CYS A 490 0.67 -11.24 -16.56
N ASP A 491 0.69 -9.92 -16.80
CA ASP A 491 1.82 -9.06 -16.42
C ASP A 491 2.01 -8.97 -14.91
N ARG A 492 0.95 -9.11 -14.13
CA ARG A 492 0.92 -8.88 -12.68
C ARG A 492 0.96 -10.14 -11.83
N THR A 493 0.69 -11.31 -12.41
CA THR A 493 0.64 -12.57 -11.66
C THR A 493 2.02 -13.15 -11.48
N LEU A 494 2.44 -13.29 -10.21
CA LEU A 494 3.71 -13.87 -9.82
C LEU A 494 3.51 -15.19 -9.08
N TYR A 495 4.52 -16.04 -9.15
CA TYR A 495 4.70 -17.16 -8.22
C TYR A 495 5.17 -16.64 -6.85
N LYS A 496 4.78 -17.33 -5.80
CA LYS A 496 5.31 -17.09 -4.44
C LYS A 496 6.81 -17.36 -4.39
N ARG A 497 7.47 -16.71 -3.43
CA ARG A 497 8.83 -17.03 -3.03
C ARG A 497 8.83 -17.51 -1.59
N ASP A 498 9.68 -18.48 -1.30
CA ASP A 498 9.93 -18.90 0.09
C ASP A 498 10.90 -17.95 0.81
N ASP A 499 11.20 -18.25 2.07
CA ASP A 499 12.10 -17.44 2.90
C ASP A 499 13.56 -17.44 2.36
N GLU A 500 13.93 -18.40 1.52
CA GLU A 500 15.23 -18.51 0.85
C GLU A 500 15.24 -17.86 -0.54
N ASP A 501 14.12 -17.19 -0.92
CA ASP A 501 13.93 -16.52 -2.22
C ASP A 501 13.77 -17.48 -3.42
N ASN A 502 13.48 -18.76 -3.17
CA ASN A 502 13.16 -19.72 -4.23
C ASN A 502 11.72 -19.54 -4.72
N ILE A 503 11.51 -19.69 -6.02
CA ILE A 503 10.18 -19.62 -6.63
C ILE A 503 9.43 -20.92 -6.35
N LEU A 504 8.27 -20.80 -5.71
CA LEU A 504 7.37 -21.91 -5.47
C LEU A 504 6.33 -22.01 -6.60
N PRO A 505 5.86 -23.21 -6.97
CA PRO A 505 4.86 -23.38 -8.03
C PRO A 505 3.43 -23.03 -7.52
N GLU A 506 3.30 -21.88 -6.88
CA GLU A 506 2.06 -21.38 -6.27
C GLU A 506 1.91 -19.89 -6.55
N ILE A 507 0.73 -19.44 -6.97
CA ILE A 507 0.46 -18.02 -7.22
C ILE A 507 0.52 -17.24 -5.91
N ASP A 508 1.14 -16.06 -5.97
CA ASP A 508 1.17 -15.09 -4.88
C ASP A 508 -0.16 -14.31 -4.81
N ASP A 509 -1.20 -14.99 -4.34
CA ASP A 509 -2.53 -14.40 -4.17
C ASP A 509 -2.55 -13.24 -3.15
N GLU A 510 -1.53 -13.14 -2.29
CA GLU A 510 -1.40 -12.02 -1.35
C GLU A 510 -0.91 -10.75 -2.04
N LEU A 511 -0.11 -10.88 -3.09
CA LEU A 511 0.35 -9.76 -3.88
C LEU A 511 -0.72 -9.30 -4.88
N PHE A 512 -1.29 -10.25 -5.62
CA PHE A 512 -2.29 -9.97 -6.65
C PHE A 512 -3.20 -11.20 -6.86
N HIS A 513 -4.53 -11.00 -6.85
CA HIS A 513 -5.49 -12.06 -7.13
C HIS A 513 -5.93 -12.01 -8.60
N PRO A 514 -5.55 -13.02 -9.43
CA PRO A 514 -5.79 -12.99 -10.87
C PRO A 514 -7.14 -13.68 -11.23
N ASP A 515 -8.28 -13.01 -11.06
CA ASP A 515 -9.63 -13.59 -11.28
C ASP A 515 -9.85 -14.00 -12.73
N ALA A 516 -9.40 -13.20 -13.72
CA ALA A 516 -9.55 -13.53 -15.13
C ALA A 516 -8.64 -14.69 -15.55
N LEU A 517 -7.43 -14.76 -15.00
CA LEU A 517 -6.52 -15.89 -15.23
C LEU A 517 -7.10 -17.19 -14.65
N MET A 518 -7.78 -17.13 -13.50
CA MET A 518 -8.47 -18.27 -12.92
C MET A 518 -9.68 -18.68 -13.76
N ALA A 519 -10.47 -17.73 -14.28
CA ALA A 519 -11.55 -18.02 -15.20
C ALA A 519 -11.03 -18.67 -16.49
N LEU A 520 -9.90 -18.19 -17.05
CA LEU A 520 -9.25 -18.83 -18.20
C LEU A 520 -8.83 -20.27 -17.89
N LEU A 521 -8.31 -20.53 -16.69
CA LEU A 521 -7.95 -21.87 -16.24
C LEU A 521 -9.14 -22.84 -16.29
N TYR A 522 -10.33 -22.36 -15.90
CA TYR A 522 -11.55 -23.17 -15.99
C TYR A 522 -12.00 -23.37 -17.45
N ALA A 523 -11.89 -22.36 -18.32
CA ALA A 523 -12.19 -22.49 -19.73
C ALA A 523 -11.25 -23.47 -20.44
N CYS A 524 -9.99 -23.55 -20.03
CA CYS A 524 -9.01 -24.48 -20.63
C CYS A 524 -9.24 -25.95 -20.28
N ARG A 525 -10.15 -26.29 -19.36
CA ARG A 525 -10.30 -27.65 -18.84
C ARG A 525 -10.43 -28.72 -19.94
N GLN A 526 -11.31 -28.51 -20.91
CA GLN A 526 -11.54 -29.49 -21.97
C GLN A 526 -10.48 -29.40 -23.08
N MET A 527 -9.93 -28.21 -23.29
CA MET A 527 -8.92 -27.96 -24.31
C MET A 527 -7.66 -28.84 -24.11
N TRP A 528 -7.25 -29.07 -22.87
CA TRP A 528 -6.07 -29.89 -22.57
C TRP A 528 -6.15 -31.32 -23.09
N TYR A 529 -7.35 -31.90 -23.10
CA TYR A 529 -7.57 -33.24 -23.67
C TYR A 529 -7.42 -33.25 -25.20
N ASN A 530 -7.80 -32.15 -25.86
CA ASN A 530 -7.87 -32.07 -27.31
C ASN A 530 -6.52 -31.66 -27.95
N ILE A 531 -5.78 -30.75 -27.32
CA ILE A 531 -4.51 -30.23 -27.87
C ILE A 531 -3.29 -31.10 -27.47
N GLY A 532 -3.51 -32.18 -26.73
CA GLY A 532 -2.46 -33.11 -26.34
C GLY A 532 -1.54 -32.53 -25.29
N ALA A 533 -1.98 -32.54 -24.02
CA ALA A 533 -1.08 -32.30 -22.90
C ALA A 533 0.01 -33.37 -22.87
N PRO A 534 1.29 -33.02 -22.65
CA PRO A 534 2.38 -33.97 -22.60
C PRO A 534 2.31 -35.00 -21.45
N TYR A 535 1.29 -34.90 -20.59
CA TYR A 535 1.01 -35.82 -19.49
C TYR A 535 -0.32 -36.54 -19.67
N GLY A 536 -0.36 -37.41 -20.69
CA GLY A 536 -1.35 -38.46 -20.74
C GLY A 536 -1.01 -39.52 -19.70
N GLY A 537 -1.69 -39.53 -18.57
CA GLY A 537 -1.42 -40.53 -17.53
C GLY A 537 -2.44 -40.65 -16.41
N GLU A 538 -3.39 -39.76 -16.32
CA GLU A 538 -4.49 -39.90 -15.37
C GLU A 538 -5.82 -40.02 -16.12
N SER A 539 -6.58 -41.08 -15.83
CA SER A 539 -7.82 -41.43 -16.49
C SER A 539 -8.88 -40.36 -16.29
N SER A 540 -9.82 -40.22 -17.24
CA SER A 540 -10.98 -39.35 -17.17
C SER A 540 -11.83 -39.49 -15.90
N GLU A 541 -11.54 -40.48 -15.05
CA GLU A 541 -12.22 -40.75 -13.78
C GLU A 541 -11.73 -39.82 -12.63
N ASP A 542 -10.50 -39.25 -12.74
CA ASP A 542 -9.94 -38.37 -11.70
C ASP A 542 -10.45 -36.92 -11.78
N TRP A 543 -11.25 -36.62 -12.80
CA TRP A 543 -11.79 -35.29 -13.05
C TRP A 543 -13.32 -35.18 -12.98
N GLN A 544 -14.00 -36.28 -12.56
CA GLN A 544 -15.47 -36.30 -12.39
C GLN A 544 -15.96 -35.77 -11.06
#